data_c55b23aa83c8539febfea1111b4764ef
#
_entry.id   c55b23aa83c8539febfea1111b4764ef
#
_cell.length_a   1.000
_cell.length_b   1.000
_cell.length_c   1.000
_cell.angle_alpha   90.00
_cell.angle_beta   90.00
_cell.angle_gamma   90.00
#
_symmetry.space_group_name_H-M   'P 1'
#
loop_
_entity.id
_entity.type
_entity.pdbx_description
1 polymer ?
#
loop_
_entity_poly.entity_id
_entity_poly.type
_entity_poly.pdbx_seq_one_letter_code
_entity_poly.pdbx_strand_id
1 'polypeptide(L)'
;MDTAEMSRITSWALALTGVVSTGLSAALELSHSVPRDMSVLELIATIAAVLVSAVLGVRILQRYPRHSMGWLLVAMAAVGGLLTLGEVYAFDALVLHRGPGWGAEVANMATQSSWVVAYAALSLVALLFPDGRIPGSGWRPLAFGCATAFPAAIVLIAVQPGREDEPFAPLANPGGIGWVGSGGGQALTGVVMLASLGCMAGCVAALFVRFSVAGTVERQQIKALLYAAAVTPVAFIACLATGSDGLATILLPLALALVPLAVGLAVLRYRLYDVDRLINRSALYVVLTTLLALGYLGVSTAVELVAPSPWATAIATALVVLAFRPLRDVAQTQIDRRFARSSARARALLRIFTDDLRQGRRGPEGLRDVLAQAFEDSALQLAFTPGDPADGWVQLGRGRGWVRSEAAVPGLLLDTVVHESAIALEVARLHAEVTAQAEFVAEAQVRIAAAGFEERRRVERDLHDGAQQRLLSLGLQLRRLQRSLPVQARLLEPALDQAVDEIGRTIADLRSLASGDAPA
;
A
#
# COMPACT_ATOMS: atom_id res chain seq x y z
N MET A 1 26.98 -2.05 -19.38
CA MET A 1 26.40 -1.61 -18.10
C MET A 1 24.89 -1.80 -18.19
N ASP A 2 24.32 -2.60 -17.32
CA ASP A 2 22.88 -2.88 -17.32
C ASP A 2 22.10 -1.60 -16.95
N THR A 3 20.92 -1.38 -17.56
CA THR A 3 20.08 -0.20 -17.30
C THR A 3 19.70 -0.07 -15.82
N ALA A 4 19.61 -1.18 -15.10
CA ALA A 4 19.35 -1.20 -13.66
C ALA A 4 20.56 -0.74 -12.84
N GLU A 5 21.77 -1.09 -13.26
CA GLU A 5 23.02 -0.66 -12.62
C GLU A 5 23.25 0.84 -12.81
N MET A 6 23.01 1.35 -14.01
CA MET A 6 23.07 2.78 -14.31
C MET A 6 22.07 3.59 -13.47
N SER A 7 20.83 3.12 -13.36
CA SER A 7 19.80 3.73 -12.51
C SER A 7 20.23 3.80 -11.04
N ARG A 8 20.84 2.73 -10.52
CA ARG A 8 21.34 2.69 -9.14
C ARG A 8 22.47 3.70 -8.93
N ILE A 9 23.47 3.74 -9.80
CA ILE A 9 24.60 4.69 -9.69
C ILE A 9 24.09 6.12 -9.75
N THR A 10 23.23 6.44 -10.70
CA THR A 10 22.69 7.80 -10.87
C THR A 10 21.84 8.23 -9.66
N SER A 11 21.02 7.33 -9.11
CA SER A 11 20.21 7.64 -7.92
C SER A 11 21.06 7.91 -6.68
N TRP A 12 22.13 7.13 -6.47
CA TRP A 12 23.06 7.38 -5.38
C TRP A 12 23.86 8.67 -5.58
N ALA A 13 24.30 8.94 -6.82
CA ALA A 13 25.03 10.17 -7.12
C ALA A 13 24.19 11.41 -6.80
N LEU A 14 22.94 11.46 -7.26
CA LEU A 14 22.03 12.57 -6.97
C LEU A 14 21.71 12.69 -5.48
N ALA A 15 21.44 11.59 -4.79
CA ALA A 15 21.20 11.61 -3.35
C ALA A 15 22.41 12.11 -2.57
N LEU A 16 23.61 11.65 -2.91
CA LEU A 16 24.86 12.13 -2.33
C LEU A 16 25.09 13.61 -2.60
N THR A 17 24.84 14.10 -3.81
CA THR A 17 24.92 15.53 -4.14
C THR A 17 24.06 16.34 -3.16
N GLY A 18 22.79 15.96 -2.96
CA GLY A 18 21.92 16.67 -2.04
C GLY A 18 22.41 16.64 -0.59
N VAL A 19 22.78 15.46 -0.10
CA VAL A 19 23.25 15.29 1.29
C VAL A 19 24.58 16.02 1.54
N VAL A 20 25.54 15.90 0.62
CA VAL A 20 26.86 16.56 0.75
C VAL A 20 26.70 18.07 0.66
N SER A 21 25.90 18.59 -0.27
CA SER A 21 25.64 20.02 -0.40
C SER A 21 25.00 20.59 0.87
N THR A 22 23.99 19.91 1.43
CA THR A 22 23.35 20.33 2.67
C THR A 22 24.30 20.23 3.87
N GLY A 23 25.12 19.17 3.93
CA GLY A 23 26.13 19.03 4.99
C GLY A 23 27.20 20.10 4.92
N LEU A 24 27.62 20.48 3.70
CA LEU A 24 28.60 21.56 3.51
C LEU A 24 27.99 22.92 3.85
N SER A 25 26.73 23.17 3.47
CA SER A 25 26.06 24.42 3.87
C SER A 25 25.94 24.53 5.39
N ALA A 26 25.57 23.46 6.08
CA ALA A 26 25.52 23.43 7.54
C ALA A 26 26.89 23.64 8.19
N ALA A 27 27.94 23.06 7.63
CA ALA A 27 29.31 23.28 8.13
C ALA A 27 29.78 24.74 7.95
N LEU A 28 29.46 25.34 6.81
CA LEU A 28 29.75 26.75 6.55
C LEU A 28 28.99 27.68 7.51
N GLU A 29 27.70 27.41 7.72
CA GLU A 29 26.89 28.18 8.68
C GLU A 29 27.40 28.10 10.11
N LEU A 30 27.83 26.93 10.56
CA LEU A 30 28.37 26.72 11.90
C LEU A 30 29.79 27.29 12.07
N SER A 31 30.57 27.43 10.99
CA SER A 31 31.94 27.95 11.03
C SER A 31 32.00 29.47 11.07
N HIS A 32 31.00 30.15 10.55
CA HIS A 32 30.92 31.60 10.54
C HIS A 32 30.06 32.09 11.71
N SER A 33 30.61 32.93 12.56
CA SER A 33 29.90 33.65 13.64
C SER A 33 29.01 34.78 13.04
N VAL A 34 28.14 34.38 12.09
CA VAL A 34 27.25 35.30 11.38
C VAL A 34 26.02 35.50 12.23
N PRO A 35 25.58 36.73 12.48
CA PRO A 35 24.25 36.99 13.00
C PRO A 35 23.24 36.71 11.87
N ARG A 36 22.93 35.45 11.63
CA ARG A 36 21.79 35.05 10.86
C ARG A 36 20.65 34.81 11.82
N ASP A 37 19.47 35.34 11.48
CA ASP A 37 18.22 35.02 12.19
C ASP A 37 17.75 33.57 11.98
N MET A 38 18.59 32.73 11.30
CA MET A 38 18.29 31.31 11.14
C MET A 38 18.43 30.56 12.47
N SER A 39 17.34 30.02 12.92
CA SER A 39 17.34 29.16 14.10
C SER A 39 18.02 27.82 13.78
N VAL A 40 18.76 27.25 14.75
CA VAL A 40 19.31 25.88 14.67
C VAL A 40 18.22 24.86 14.26
N LEU A 41 16.98 25.14 14.59
CA LEU A 41 15.82 24.30 14.28
C LEU A 41 15.46 24.31 12.79
N GLU A 42 15.62 25.44 12.12
CA GLU A 42 15.44 25.56 10.66
C GLU A 42 16.48 24.75 9.89
N LEU A 43 17.73 24.86 10.31
CA LEU A 43 18.81 24.04 9.75
C LEU A 43 18.53 22.55 9.90
N ILE A 44 18.10 22.12 11.10
CA ILE A 44 17.70 20.72 11.36
C ILE A 44 16.54 20.30 10.47
N ALA A 45 15.52 21.16 10.30
CA ALA A 45 14.34 20.86 9.48
C ALA A 45 14.72 20.70 7.99
N THR A 46 15.58 21.56 7.47
CA THR A 46 16.10 21.49 6.10
C THR A 46 16.93 20.24 5.86
N ILE A 47 17.86 19.93 6.77
CA ILE A 47 18.66 18.70 6.73
C ILE A 47 17.72 17.47 6.73
N ALA A 48 16.72 17.45 7.60
CA ALA A 48 15.76 16.37 7.70
C ALA A 48 14.98 16.19 6.39
N ALA A 49 14.52 17.28 5.76
CA ALA A 49 13.77 17.23 4.50
C ALA A 49 14.62 16.62 3.37
N VAL A 50 15.88 17.05 3.23
CA VAL A 50 16.81 16.52 2.22
C VAL A 50 17.15 15.05 2.48
N LEU A 51 17.48 14.69 3.73
CA LEU A 51 17.82 13.31 4.11
C LEU A 51 16.65 12.35 3.88
N VAL A 52 15.45 12.73 4.30
CA VAL A 52 14.24 11.91 4.12
C VAL A 52 13.98 11.69 2.63
N SER A 53 14.05 12.75 1.82
CA SER A 53 13.85 12.66 0.37
C SER A 53 14.92 11.78 -0.31
N ALA A 54 16.19 11.95 0.04
CA ALA A 54 17.30 11.17 -0.49
C ALA A 54 17.17 9.68 -0.14
N VAL A 55 16.98 9.35 1.14
CA VAL A 55 16.91 7.97 1.63
C VAL A 55 15.70 7.25 1.03
N LEU A 56 14.52 7.86 1.06
CA LEU A 56 13.31 7.24 0.55
C LEU A 56 13.32 7.12 -0.98
N GLY A 57 13.83 8.14 -1.68
CA GLY A 57 13.97 8.11 -3.13
C GLY A 57 14.89 6.97 -3.59
N VAL A 58 16.08 6.84 -2.97
CA VAL A 58 17.01 5.73 -3.25
C VAL A 58 16.38 4.37 -2.92
N ARG A 59 15.70 4.23 -1.78
CA ARG A 59 15.02 2.98 -1.38
C ARG A 59 13.94 2.58 -2.38
N ILE A 60 13.14 3.53 -2.88
CA ILE A 60 12.14 3.28 -3.91
C ILE A 60 12.82 2.80 -5.20
N LEU A 61 13.88 3.48 -5.66
CA LEU A 61 14.58 3.15 -6.90
C LEU A 61 15.35 1.83 -6.82
N GLN A 62 15.85 1.44 -5.66
CA GLN A 62 16.44 0.12 -5.44
C GLN A 62 15.44 -1.01 -5.65
N ARG A 63 14.17 -0.78 -5.27
CA ARG A 63 13.11 -1.78 -5.41
C ARG A 63 12.37 -1.68 -6.74
N TYR A 64 12.21 -0.46 -7.25
CA TYR A 64 11.50 -0.13 -8.48
C TYR A 64 12.30 0.87 -9.32
N PRO A 65 13.30 0.45 -10.12
CA PRO A 65 14.25 1.35 -10.80
C PRO A 65 13.64 2.37 -11.78
N ARG A 66 12.41 2.09 -12.26
CA ARG A 66 11.69 2.96 -13.21
C ARG A 66 10.57 3.79 -12.56
N HIS A 67 10.47 3.79 -11.23
CA HIS A 67 9.37 4.48 -10.55
C HIS A 67 9.61 5.99 -10.50
N SER A 68 8.73 6.78 -11.12
CA SER A 68 8.89 8.24 -11.24
C SER A 68 8.94 8.95 -9.90
N MET A 69 8.21 8.45 -8.87
CA MET A 69 8.27 9.02 -7.52
C MET A 69 9.66 8.93 -6.90
N GLY A 70 10.36 7.80 -7.11
CA GLY A 70 11.73 7.65 -6.60
C GLY A 70 12.67 8.68 -7.23
N TRP A 71 12.58 8.86 -8.55
CA TRP A 71 13.37 9.87 -9.27
C TRP A 71 13.03 11.29 -8.84
N LEU A 72 11.75 11.60 -8.63
CA LEU A 72 11.32 12.91 -8.16
C LEU A 72 11.88 13.22 -6.77
N LEU A 73 11.82 12.27 -5.82
CA LEU A 73 12.35 12.46 -4.48
C LEU A 73 13.88 12.66 -4.46
N VAL A 74 14.61 11.89 -5.25
CA VAL A 74 16.08 12.05 -5.36
C VAL A 74 16.43 13.39 -6.01
N ALA A 75 15.69 13.81 -7.04
CA ALA A 75 15.85 15.11 -7.67
C ALA A 75 15.53 16.26 -6.68
N MET A 76 14.46 16.13 -5.88
CA MET A 76 14.14 17.09 -4.82
C MET A 76 15.28 17.21 -3.80
N ALA A 77 15.88 16.09 -3.39
CA ALA A 77 17.01 16.12 -2.46
C ALA A 77 18.23 16.80 -3.09
N ALA A 78 18.58 16.47 -4.33
CA ALA A 78 19.73 17.06 -5.03
C ALA A 78 19.56 18.56 -5.24
N VAL A 79 18.42 18.98 -5.79
CA VAL A 79 18.14 20.39 -6.08
C VAL A 79 18.01 21.19 -4.79
N GLY A 80 17.28 20.66 -3.79
CA GLY A 80 17.15 21.31 -2.49
C GLY A 80 18.49 21.54 -1.81
N GLY A 81 19.35 20.51 -1.76
CA GLY A 81 20.69 20.66 -1.18
C GLY A 81 21.58 21.65 -1.94
N LEU A 82 21.52 21.65 -3.28
CA LEU A 82 22.27 22.60 -4.08
C LEU A 82 21.79 24.05 -3.88
N LEU A 83 20.48 24.27 -3.80
CA LEU A 83 19.91 25.60 -3.53
C LEU A 83 20.32 26.09 -2.14
N THR A 84 20.24 25.25 -1.10
CA THR A 84 20.69 25.60 0.25
C THR A 84 22.18 25.97 0.28
N LEU A 85 23.03 25.17 -0.39
CA LEU A 85 24.46 25.48 -0.50
C LEU A 85 24.69 26.78 -1.27
N GLY A 86 23.95 26.99 -2.37
CA GLY A 86 24.02 28.20 -3.18
C GLY A 86 23.68 29.47 -2.39
N GLU A 87 22.68 29.39 -1.53
CA GLU A 87 22.27 30.49 -0.65
C GLU A 87 23.35 30.84 0.37
N VAL A 88 23.88 29.82 1.05
CA VAL A 88 24.96 30.05 2.03
C VAL A 88 26.22 30.61 1.35
N TYR A 89 26.61 30.05 0.20
CA TYR A 89 27.73 30.53 -0.59
C TYR A 89 27.53 31.96 -1.07
N ALA A 90 26.35 32.29 -1.60
CA ALA A 90 26.05 33.66 -2.03
C ALA A 90 26.10 34.65 -0.87
N PHE A 91 25.54 34.27 0.28
CA PHE A 91 25.57 35.09 1.47
C PHE A 91 27.01 35.35 1.97
N ASP A 92 27.82 34.30 2.06
CA ASP A 92 29.24 34.41 2.48
C ASP A 92 30.02 35.33 1.53
N ALA A 93 29.93 35.11 0.24
CA ALA A 93 30.70 35.83 -0.78
C ALA A 93 30.23 37.28 -0.95
N LEU A 94 28.92 37.54 -1.04
CA LEU A 94 28.38 38.85 -1.41
C LEU A 94 28.12 39.75 -0.22
N VAL A 95 27.70 39.21 0.93
CA VAL A 95 27.37 40.01 2.11
C VAL A 95 28.54 40.15 3.05
N LEU A 96 29.23 39.04 3.37
CA LEU A 96 30.33 39.04 4.35
C LEU A 96 31.65 39.52 3.76
N HIS A 97 32.08 38.92 2.66
CA HIS A 97 33.36 39.22 2.04
C HIS A 97 33.29 40.35 1.00
N ARG A 98 32.08 40.78 0.60
CA ARG A 98 31.80 41.85 -0.37
C ARG A 98 32.63 41.78 -1.63
N GLY A 99 32.97 40.57 -2.06
CA GLY A 99 33.71 40.34 -3.30
C GLY A 99 32.75 40.09 -4.46
N PRO A 100 32.83 40.85 -5.59
CA PRO A 100 32.04 40.53 -6.79
C PRO A 100 32.55 39.21 -7.35
N GLY A 101 31.70 38.18 -7.30
CA GLY A 101 31.98 36.90 -7.90
C GLY A 101 30.76 36.44 -8.69
N TRP A 102 30.87 36.37 -10.03
CA TRP A 102 29.77 35.96 -10.88
C TRP A 102 29.11 34.65 -10.41
N GLY A 103 29.87 33.73 -9.81
CA GLY A 103 29.37 32.48 -9.26
C GLY A 103 28.42 32.67 -8.06
N ALA A 104 28.73 33.62 -7.18
CA ALA A 104 27.87 33.95 -6.03
C ALA A 104 26.60 34.68 -6.49
N GLU A 105 26.69 35.55 -7.48
CA GLU A 105 25.54 36.24 -8.08
C GLU A 105 24.62 35.27 -8.76
N VAL A 106 25.13 34.31 -9.55
CA VAL A 106 24.32 33.25 -10.16
C VAL A 106 23.69 32.35 -9.12
N ALA A 107 24.40 31.97 -8.07
CA ALA A 107 23.86 31.19 -6.97
C ALA A 107 22.69 31.92 -6.28
N ASN A 108 22.86 33.21 -6.01
CA ASN A 108 21.81 34.04 -5.43
C ASN A 108 20.59 34.15 -6.33
N MET A 109 20.75 34.38 -7.63
CA MET A 109 19.64 34.39 -8.60
C MET A 109 18.88 33.04 -8.64
N ALA A 110 19.60 31.92 -8.55
CA ALA A 110 18.97 30.60 -8.54
C ALA A 110 18.17 30.35 -7.24
N THR A 111 18.67 30.84 -6.10
CA THR A 111 18.02 30.62 -4.80
C THR A 111 16.76 31.46 -4.60
N GLN A 112 16.69 32.65 -5.21
CA GLN A 112 15.50 33.51 -5.19
C GLN A 112 14.22 32.83 -5.71
N SER A 113 14.36 31.87 -6.62
CA SER A 113 13.24 31.08 -7.17
C SER A 113 13.02 29.72 -6.47
N SER A 114 13.71 29.43 -5.37
CA SER A 114 13.69 28.15 -4.66
C SER A 114 12.29 27.71 -4.22
N TRP A 115 11.46 28.64 -3.78
CA TRP A 115 10.07 28.39 -3.41
C TRP A 115 9.20 27.92 -4.61
N VAL A 116 9.44 28.43 -5.83
CA VAL A 116 8.75 27.96 -7.05
C VAL A 116 9.16 26.52 -7.36
N VAL A 117 10.44 26.17 -7.18
CA VAL A 117 10.95 24.81 -7.35
C VAL A 117 10.24 23.85 -6.37
N ALA A 118 10.06 24.26 -5.13
CA ALA A 118 9.35 23.48 -4.12
C ALA A 118 7.86 23.25 -4.52
N TYR A 119 7.17 24.28 -4.95
CA TYR A 119 5.77 24.16 -5.44
C TYR A 119 5.64 23.32 -6.71
N ALA A 120 6.60 23.41 -7.64
CA ALA A 120 6.66 22.55 -8.81
C ALA A 120 6.80 21.08 -8.41
N ALA A 121 7.70 20.77 -7.48
CA ALA A 121 7.92 19.43 -6.98
C ALA A 121 6.67 18.87 -6.27
N LEU A 122 6.02 19.65 -5.41
CA LEU A 122 4.77 19.27 -4.74
C LEU A 122 3.64 19.01 -5.74
N SER A 123 3.53 19.86 -6.78
CA SER A 123 2.54 19.69 -7.86
C SER A 123 2.77 18.40 -8.63
N LEU A 124 4.03 18.07 -8.96
CA LEU A 124 4.38 16.82 -9.62
C LEU A 124 4.14 15.60 -8.73
N VAL A 125 4.42 15.71 -7.42
CA VAL A 125 4.05 14.65 -6.46
C VAL A 125 2.54 14.43 -6.50
N ALA A 126 1.72 15.46 -6.38
CA ALA A 126 0.26 15.34 -6.40
C ALA A 126 -0.27 14.74 -7.70
N LEU A 127 0.30 15.11 -8.86
CA LEU A 127 -0.13 14.62 -10.16
C LEU A 127 0.24 13.15 -10.41
N LEU A 128 1.43 12.73 -9.97
CA LEU A 128 1.99 11.41 -10.30
C LEU A 128 1.73 10.35 -9.23
N PHE A 129 1.32 10.75 -8.01
CA PHE A 129 1.10 9.81 -6.91
C PHE A 129 -0.18 8.98 -7.09
N PRO A 130 -0.21 7.66 -6.66
CA PRO A 130 0.90 6.89 -6.07
C PRO A 130 1.78 6.15 -7.09
N ASP A 131 1.30 5.87 -8.30
CA ASP A 131 1.88 4.94 -9.28
C ASP A 131 3.04 5.53 -10.10
N GLY A 132 3.32 6.82 -9.94
CA GLY A 132 4.29 7.53 -10.76
C GLY A 132 3.83 7.78 -12.20
N ARG A 133 2.53 7.72 -12.47
CA ARG A 133 1.92 7.90 -13.80
C ARG A 133 0.84 8.97 -13.78
N ILE A 134 0.67 9.66 -14.91
CA ILE A 134 -0.43 10.61 -15.10
C ILE A 134 -1.75 9.82 -15.09
N PRO A 135 -2.80 10.28 -14.36
CA PRO A 135 -4.05 9.53 -14.15
C PRO A 135 -4.82 9.15 -15.42
N GLY A 136 -4.54 9.80 -16.55
CA GLY A 136 -5.17 9.53 -17.85
C GLY A 136 -4.78 10.54 -18.90
N SER A 137 -5.19 10.32 -20.16
CA SER A 137 -4.85 11.20 -21.28
C SER A 137 -5.40 12.62 -21.11
N GLY A 138 -6.53 12.81 -20.44
CA GLY A 138 -7.13 14.10 -20.16
C GLY A 138 -6.29 15.01 -19.25
N TRP A 139 -5.35 14.46 -18.48
CA TRP A 139 -4.47 15.21 -17.59
C TRP A 139 -3.10 15.55 -18.20
N ARG A 140 -2.84 15.11 -19.44
CA ARG A 140 -1.60 15.45 -20.18
C ARG A 140 -1.43 16.95 -20.40
N PRO A 141 -2.47 17.73 -20.76
CA PRO A 141 -2.34 19.17 -20.89
C PRO A 141 -1.89 19.87 -19.61
N LEU A 142 -2.38 19.38 -18.44
CA LEU A 142 -1.94 19.88 -17.14
C LEU A 142 -0.47 19.58 -16.87
N ALA A 143 -0.01 18.35 -17.18
CA ALA A 143 1.40 17.99 -17.05
C ALA A 143 2.30 18.86 -17.95
N PHE A 144 1.86 19.16 -19.17
CA PHE A 144 2.56 20.08 -20.08
C PHE A 144 2.53 21.52 -19.54
N GLY A 145 1.39 21.98 -18.98
CA GLY A 145 1.28 23.26 -18.31
C GLY A 145 2.27 23.39 -17.15
N CYS A 146 2.39 22.36 -16.29
CA CYS A 146 3.38 22.34 -15.23
C CYS A 146 4.82 22.42 -15.77
N ALA A 147 5.12 21.63 -16.82
CA ALA A 147 6.45 21.60 -17.43
C ALA A 147 6.85 22.91 -18.11
N THR A 148 5.91 23.81 -18.42
CA THR A 148 6.17 25.11 -19.05
C THR A 148 6.05 26.28 -18.07
N ALA A 149 4.98 26.31 -17.25
CA ALA A 149 4.69 27.43 -16.36
C ALA A 149 5.72 27.57 -15.22
N PHE A 150 6.08 26.46 -14.55
CA PHE A 150 7.05 26.54 -13.45
C PHE A 150 8.45 26.94 -13.91
N PRO A 151 9.06 26.36 -14.96
CA PRO A 151 10.35 26.83 -15.47
C PRO A 151 10.29 28.29 -15.95
N ALA A 152 9.21 28.70 -16.61
CA ALA A 152 9.05 30.09 -17.02
C ALA A 152 8.98 31.04 -15.81
N ALA A 153 8.28 30.65 -14.74
CA ALA A 153 8.22 31.42 -13.49
C ALA A 153 9.62 31.54 -12.84
N ILE A 154 10.37 30.43 -12.77
CA ILE A 154 11.74 30.41 -12.24
C ILE A 154 12.62 31.40 -13.01
N VAL A 155 12.58 31.33 -14.34
CA VAL A 155 13.40 32.21 -15.19
C VAL A 155 13.00 33.68 -15.04
N LEU A 156 11.69 34.00 -15.04
CA LEU A 156 11.21 35.37 -14.91
C LEU A 156 11.54 35.98 -13.55
N ILE A 157 11.49 35.21 -12.47
CA ILE A 157 11.93 35.66 -11.14
C ILE A 157 13.43 35.89 -11.13
N ALA A 158 14.21 34.95 -11.64
CA ALA A 158 15.67 35.05 -11.65
C ALA A 158 16.18 36.29 -12.41
N VAL A 159 15.47 36.73 -13.47
CA VAL A 159 15.86 37.89 -14.28
C VAL A 159 15.08 39.16 -13.93
N GLN A 160 14.34 39.19 -12.84
CA GLN A 160 13.59 40.37 -12.42
C GLN A 160 14.54 41.48 -11.98
N PRO A 161 14.49 42.71 -12.57
CA PRO A 161 15.36 43.80 -12.16
C PRO A 161 14.87 44.43 -10.86
N GLY A 162 15.77 44.88 -10.05
CA GLY A 162 15.46 45.56 -8.79
C GLY A 162 16.50 45.30 -7.72
N ARG A 163 16.23 45.81 -6.53
CA ARG A 163 16.96 45.42 -5.34
C ARG A 163 16.48 44.05 -4.88
N GLU A 164 17.42 43.29 -4.42
CA GLU A 164 17.11 41.97 -3.87
C GLU A 164 16.48 42.08 -2.48
N ASP A 165 15.84 41.01 -2.02
CA ASP A 165 15.25 40.95 -0.68
C ASP A 165 16.36 40.82 0.41
N GLU A 166 16.04 41.15 1.66
CA GLU A 166 16.92 40.88 2.78
C GLU A 166 17.33 39.39 2.82
N PRO A 167 18.59 39.06 3.08
CA PRO A 167 19.71 39.92 3.51
C PRO A 167 20.52 40.53 2.36
N PHE A 168 20.11 40.38 1.11
CA PHE A 168 20.83 40.88 -0.08
C PHE A 168 20.34 42.27 -0.54
N ALA A 169 19.49 42.93 0.24
CA ALA A 169 18.86 44.21 -0.10
C ALA A 169 19.75 45.32 -0.66
N PRO A 170 21.09 45.42 -0.30
CA PRO A 170 21.96 46.42 -0.89
C PRO A 170 22.33 46.12 -2.35
N LEU A 171 22.13 44.88 -2.82
CA LEU A 171 22.60 44.43 -4.12
C LEU A 171 21.51 44.62 -5.17
N ALA A 172 21.88 45.00 -6.39
CA ALA A 172 21.01 44.96 -7.54
C ALA A 172 21.18 43.61 -8.24
N ASN A 173 20.10 43.05 -8.73
CA ASN A 173 20.18 41.79 -9.47
C ASN A 173 21.02 41.95 -10.77
N PRO A 174 22.19 41.32 -10.87
CA PRO A 174 23.08 41.48 -12.04
C PRO A 174 22.52 40.90 -13.31
N GLY A 175 21.63 39.92 -13.21
CA GLY A 175 20.89 39.29 -14.33
C GLY A 175 19.59 40.01 -14.68
N GLY A 176 19.30 41.13 -13.99
CA GLY A 176 18.03 41.85 -14.17
C GLY A 176 17.84 42.41 -15.57
N ILE A 177 16.77 41.96 -16.26
CA ILE A 177 16.42 42.46 -17.59
C ILE A 177 15.41 43.60 -17.43
N GLY A 178 15.79 44.81 -17.82
CA GLY A 178 14.98 46.02 -17.63
C GLY A 178 13.53 45.92 -18.19
N TRP A 179 13.34 45.18 -19.27
CA TRP A 179 11.99 44.97 -19.81
C TRP A 179 11.12 44.14 -18.84
N VAL A 180 11.64 43.18 -18.12
CA VAL A 180 10.89 42.35 -17.16
C VAL A 180 10.37 43.19 -16.00
N GLY A 181 11.08 44.26 -15.62
CA GLY A 181 10.62 45.25 -14.64
C GLY A 181 9.63 46.28 -15.17
N SER A 182 9.42 46.34 -16.48
CA SER A 182 8.43 47.23 -17.08
C SER A 182 7.01 46.70 -16.92
N GLY A 183 5.99 47.56 -17.13
CA GLY A 183 4.59 47.15 -16.99
C GLY A 183 4.20 45.90 -17.80
N GLY A 184 4.76 45.73 -19.00
CA GLY A 184 4.55 44.56 -19.84
C GLY A 184 5.21 43.29 -19.27
N GLY A 185 6.45 43.38 -18.77
CA GLY A 185 7.17 42.27 -18.16
C GLY A 185 6.53 41.86 -16.84
N GLN A 186 6.13 42.82 -15.99
CA GLN A 186 5.42 42.52 -14.74
C GLN A 186 4.07 41.85 -14.99
N ALA A 187 3.32 42.28 -16.01
CA ALA A 187 2.08 41.63 -16.41
C ALA A 187 2.31 40.18 -16.88
N LEU A 188 3.38 39.94 -17.67
CA LEU A 188 3.76 38.57 -18.07
C LEU A 188 4.11 37.72 -16.86
N THR A 189 4.93 38.22 -15.93
CA THR A 189 5.27 37.51 -14.69
C THR A 189 4.02 37.17 -13.89
N GLY A 190 3.08 38.12 -13.74
CA GLY A 190 1.78 37.88 -13.09
C GLY A 190 0.96 36.79 -13.77
N VAL A 191 0.87 36.78 -15.10
CA VAL A 191 0.17 35.73 -15.86
C VAL A 191 0.81 34.37 -15.67
N VAL A 192 2.14 34.28 -15.72
CA VAL A 192 2.87 33.01 -15.52
C VAL A 192 2.71 32.51 -14.08
N MET A 193 2.70 33.39 -13.09
CA MET A 193 2.43 33.04 -11.69
C MET A 193 1.00 32.50 -11.52
N LEU A 194 0.01 33.16 -12.09
CA LEU A 194 -1.37 32.68 -12.08
C LEU A 194 -1.52 31.34 -12.79
N ALA A 195 -0.82 31.14 -13.91
CA ALA A 195 -0.78 29.85 -14.60
C ALA A 195 -0.16 28.75 -13.74
N SER A 196 0.94 29.04 -13.01
CA SER A 196 1.58 28.12 -12.08
C SER A 196 0.66 27.75 -10.91
N LEU A 197 -0.05 28.70 -10.33
CA LEU A 197 -1.08 28.47 -9.32
C LEU A 197 -2.24 27.63 -9.87
N GLY A 198 -2.69 27.90 -11.09
CA GLY A 198 -3.70 27.11 -11.78
C GLY A 198 -3.26 25.67 -12.01
N CYS A 199 -2.00 25.47 -12.41
CA CYS A 199 -1.39 24.14 -12.53
C CYS A 199 -1.35 23.41 -11.19
N MET A 200 -0.95 24.07 -10.11
CA MET A 200 -0.93 23.50 -8.76
C MET A 200 -2.34 23.08 -8.31
N ALA A 201 -3.33 23.97 -8.47
CA ALA A 201 -4.73 23.67 -8.15
C ALA A 201 -5.27 22.50 -8.99
N GLY A 202 -4.91 22.43 -10.28
CA GLY A 202 -5.24 21.34 -11.18
C GLY A 202 -4.62 20.00 -10.73
N CYS A 203 -3.37 20.01 -10.26
CA CYS A 203 -2.71 18.79 -9.73
C CYS A 203 -3.38 18.28 -8.46
N VAL A 204 -3.79 19.19 -7.56
CA VAL A 204 -4.58 18.85 -6.37
C VAL A 204 -5.96 18.31 -6.78
N ALA A 205 -6.64 18.92 -7.74
CA ALA A 205 -7.90 18.41 -8.27
C ALA A 205 -7.74 17.01 -8.89
N ALA A 206 -6.68 16.77 -9.65
CA ALA A 206 -6.36 15.44 -10.19
C ALA A 206 -6.20 14.39 -9.11
N LEU A 207 -5.54 14.73 -7.99
CA LEU A 207 -5.40 13.87 -6.83
C LEU A 207 -6.76 13.55 -6.17
N PHE A 208 -7.65 14.53 -6.03
CA PHE A 208 -9.01 14.32 -5.51
C PHE A 208 -9.87 13.45 -6.43
N VAL A 209 -9.80 13.67 -7.76
CA VAL A 209 -10.50 12.83 -8.74
C VAL A 209 -9.98 11.39 -8.64
N ARG A 210 -8.66 11.20 -8.54
CA ARG A 210 -8.06 9.89 -8.34
C ARG A 210 -8.53 9.24 -7.04
N PHE A 211 -8.59 10.01 -5.95
CA PHE A 211 -9.10 9.54 -4.66
C PHE A 211 -10.54 9.02 -4.74
N SER A 212 -11.41 9.64 -5.53
CA SER A 212 -12.82 9.25 -5.66
C SER A 212 -13.01 7.90 -6.38
N VAL A 213 -12.11 7.56 -7.33
CA VAL A 213 -12.15 6.32 -8.12
C VAL A 213 -11.20 5.23 -7.62
N ALA A 214 -10.33 5.56 -6.67
CA ALA A 214 -9.29 4.67 -6.15
C ALA A 214 -9.86 3.49 -5.38
N GLY A 215 -9.21 2.32 -5.50
CA GLY A 215 -9.45 1.15 -4.66
C GLY A 215 -9.02 1.37 -3.20
N THR A 216 -9.31 0.42 -2.34
CA THR A 216 -9.07 0.56 -0.87
C THR A 216 -7.63 0.88 -0.52
N VAL A 217 -6.65 0.20 -1.12
CA VAL A 217 -5.21 0.41 -0.86
C VAL A 217 -4.74 1.77 -1.39
N GLU A 218 -5.07 2.09 -2.64
CA GLU A 218 -4.69 3.36 -3.27
C GLU A 218 -5.32 4.55 -2.53
N ARG A 219 -6.57 4.41 -2.10
CA ARG A 219 -7.26 5.44 -1.29
C ARG A 219 -6.55 5.70 0.04
N GLN A 220 -6.03 4.68 0.72
CA GLN A 220 -5.25 4.86 1.94
C GLN A 220 -3.91 5.56 1.67
N GLN A 221 -3.23 5.21 0.58
CA GLN A 221 -2.02 5.89 0.15
C GLN A 221 -2.27 7.39 -0.09
N ILE A 222 -3.33 7.72 -0.85
CA ILE A 222 -3.70 9.11 -1.14
C ILE A 222 -4.09 9.86 0.14
N LYS A 223 -4.80 9.24 1.08
CA LYS A 223 -5.08 9.84 2.39
C LYS A 223 -3.81 10.22 3.14
N ALA A 224 -2.81 9.34 3.17
CA ALA A 224 -1.53 9.62 3.83
C ALA A 224 -0.84 10.87 3.25
N LEU A 225 -0.83 10.98 1.91
CA LEU A 225 -0.29 12.16 1.23
C LEU A 225 -1.11 13.42 1.52
N LEU A 226 -2.45 13.34 1.47
CA LEU A 226 -3.33 14.48 1.75
C LEU A 226 -3.16 15.01 3.18
N TYR A 227 -2.97 14.13 4.17
CA TYR A 227 -2.68 14.54 5.54
C TYR A 227 -1.33 15.24 5.66
N ALA A 228 -0.29 14.68 5.04
CA ALA A 228 1.03 15.32 5.02
C ALA A 228 1.00 16.69 4.33
N ALA A 229 0.30 16.77 3.19
CA ALA A 229 0.14 18.01 2.43
C ALA A 229 -0.72 19.06 3.17
N ALA A 230 -1.71 18.64 3.98
CA ALA A 230 -2.57 19.54 4.75
C ALA A 230 -1.80 20.30 5.87
N VAL A 231 -0.68 19.75 6.34
CA VAL A 231 0.17 20.44 7.33
C VAL A 231 0.79 21.70 6.75
N THR A 232 1.12 21.72 5.46
CA THR A 232 1.76 22.87 4.79
C THR A 232 0.87 24.15 4.81
N PRO A 233 -0.40 24.13 4.35
CA PRO A 233 -1.25 25.30 4.42
C PRO A 233 -1.58 25.71 5.86
N VAL A 234 -1.69 24.76 6.78
CA VAL A 234 -1.90 25.06 8.20
C VAL A 234 -0.69 25.79 8.78
N ALA A 235 0.52 25.32 8.49
CA ALA A 235 1.74 26.01 8.88
C ALA A 235 1.82 27.42 8.28
N PHE A 236 1.48 27.57 7.00
CA PHE A 236 1.46 28.86 6.31
C PHE A 236 0.44 29.84 6.92
N ILE A 237 -0.78 29.38 7.21
CA ILE A 237 -1.80 30.20 7.87
C ILE A 237 -1.35 30.62 9.28
N ALA A 238 -0.73 29.71 10.03
CA ALA A 238 -0.18 30.02 11.34
C ALA A 238 0.91 31.12 11.25
N CYS A 239 1.77 31.05 10.24
CA CYS A 239 2.80 32.06 10.00
C CYS A 239 2.18 33.43 9.64
N LEU A 240 1.18 33.46 8.76
CA LEU A 240 0.45 34.68 8.43
C LEU A 240 -0.26 35.31 9.63
N ALA A 241 -0.86 34.46 10.48
CA ALA A 241 -1.58 34.93 11.66
C ALA A 241 -0.67 35.54 12.73
N THR A 242 0.60 35.12 12.78
CA THR A 242 1.57 35.56 13.77
C THR A 242 2.42 36.74 13.31
N GLY A 243 2.49 36.97 12.01
CA GLY A 243 3.45 37.92 11.44
C GLY A 243 4.92 37.59 11.79
N SER A 244 5.20 36.34 12.23
CA SER A 244 6.53 35.95 12.65
C SER A 244 7.23 35.15 11.56
N ASP A 245 8.21 35.74 10.94
CA ASP A 245 9.05 35.09 9.92
C ASP A 245 9.79 33.87 10.49
N GLY A 246 10.16 33.90 11.77
CA GLY A 246 10.85 32.79 12.44
C GLY A 246 10.03 31.51 12.59
N LEU A 247 8.69 31.59 12.62
CA LEU A 247 7.85 30.37 12.57
C LEU A 247 7.73 29.82 11.15
N ALA A 248 7.70 30.66 10.13
CA ALA A 248 7.62 30.27 8.74
C ALA A 248 8.87 29.46 8.34
N THR A 249 10.03 29.93 8.75
CA THR A 249 11.33 29.32 8.45
C THR A 249 11.50 27.93 9.04
N ILE A 250 10.81 27.60 10.13
CA ILE A 250 10.85 26.28 10.78
C ILE A 250 9.73 25.37 10.26
N LEU A 251 8.49 25.87 10.23
CA LEU A 251 7.33 25.02 9.95
C LEU A 251 7.24 24.61 8.49
N LEU A 252 7.71 25.44 7.56
CA LEU A 252 7.63 25.16 6.15
C LEU A 252 8.56 24.02 5.70
N PRO A 253 9.86 24.00 6.04
CA PRO A 253 10.75 22.87 5.75
C PRO A 253 10.29 21.58 6.42
N LEU A 254 9.80 21.66 7.67
CA LEU A 254 9.27 20.50 8.38
C LEU A 254 8.03 19.91 7.70
N ALA A 255 7.11 20.78 7.27
CA ALA A 255 5.92 20.36 6.52
C ALA A 255 6.31 19.75 5.15
N LEU A 256 7.30 20.34 4.48
CA LEU A 256 7.83 19.78 3.22
C LEU A 256 8.50 18.42 3.42
N ALA A 257 9.14 18.16 4.56
CA ALA A 257 9.72 16.84 4.89
C ALA A 257 8.67 15.75 5.08
N LEU A 258 7.45 16.10 5.51
CA LEU A 258 6.36 15.13 5.69
C LEU A 258 5.85 14.55 4.37
N VAL A 259 5.90 15.31 3.27
CA VAL A 259 5.44 14.85 1.95
C VAL A 259 6.30 13.71 1.42
N PRO A 260 7.64 13.81 1.34
CA PRO A 260 8.50 12.68 0.99
C PRO A 260 8.32 11.47 1.91
N LEU A 261 8.13 11.70 3.21
CA LEU A 261 7.88 10.64 4.19
C LEU A 261 6.58 9.89 3.87
N ALA A 262 5.49 10.61 3.58
CA ALA A 262 4.22 10.02 3.20
C ALA A 262 4.31 9.23 1.89
N VAL A 263 5.00 9.78 0.88
CA VAL A 263 5.26 9.11 -0.40
C VAL A 263 6.07 7.83 -0.19
N GLY A 264 7.16 7.90 0.58
CA GLY A 264 8.03 6.76 0.86
C GLY A 264 7.30 5.65 1.60
N LEU A 265 6.53 5.99 2.63
CA LEU A 265 5.72 5.04 3.39
C LEU A 265 4.63 4.40 2.50
N ALA A 266 3.97 5.19 1.66
CA ALA A 266 2.91 4.71 0.78
C ALA A 266 3.44 3.75 -0.30
N VAL A 267 4.61 4.03 -0.88
CA VAL A 267 5.19 3.23 -1.98
C VAL A 267 5.95 2.00 -1.46
N LEU A 268 6.68 2.12 -0.34
CA LEU A 268 7.51 1.04 0.18
C LEU A 268 6.75 0.02 1.03
N ARG A 269 5.69 0.43 1.73
CA ARG A 269 4.83 -0.43 2.54
C ARG A 269 3.56 -0.80 1.80
N TYR A 270 3.60 -1.83 0.99
CA TYR A 270 2.44 -2.40 0.28
C TYR A 270 1.34 -2.97 1.21
N ARG A 271 1.56 -3.03 2.53
CA ARG A 271 0.61 -3.49 3.55
C ARG A 271 0.48 -2.47 4.66
N LEU A 272 -0.22 -1.39 4.38
CA LEU A 272 -0.52 -0.28 5.28
C LEU A 272 -1.67 -0.59 6.27
N TYR A 273 -1.75 -1.82 6.79
CA TYR A 273 -2.74 -2.15 7.83
C TYR A 273 -2.49 -1.38 9.16
N ASP A 274 -1.23 -0.93 9.40
CA ASP A 274 -0.88 -0.15 10.60
C ASP A 274 -0.92 1.37 10.39
N VAL A 275 -1.10 1.85 9.16
CA VAL A 275 -1.06 3.30 8.85
C VAL A 275 -2.30 4.01 9.38
N ASP A 276 -3.46 3.39 9.38
CA ASP A 276 -4.66 4.01 9.98
C ASP A 276 -4.44 4.32 11.48
N ARG A 277 -3.66 3.49 12.17
CA ARG A 277 -3.29 3.74 13.57
C ARG A 277 -2.23 4.84 13.72
N LEU A 278 -1.23 4.84 12.82
CA LEU A 278 -0.16 5.83 12.81
C LEU A 278 -0.69 7.19 12.32
N ILE A 279 -1.52 7.20 11.26
CA ILE A 279 -2.13 8.41 10.68
C ILE A 279 -3.13 9.03 11.66
N ASN A 280 -4.02 8.26 12.27
CA ASN A 280 -4.95 8.80 13.26
C ASN A 280 -4.22 9.37 14.48
N ARG A 281 -3.14 8.72 14.90
CA ARG A 281 -2.33 9.19 16.02
C ARG A 281 -1.52 10.43 15.63
N SER A 282 -0.90 10.45 14.44
CA SER A 282 -0.12 11.58 13.94
C SER A 282 -1.02 12.75 13.54
N ALA A 283 -2.15 12.52 12.86
CA ALA A 283 -3.12 13.56 12.54
C ALA A 283 -3.69 14.21 13.79
N LEU A 284 -3.96 13.41 14.84
CA LEU A 284 -4.37 13.96 16.14
C LEU A 284 -3.30 14.86 16.74
N TYR A 285 -2.03 14.40 16.74
CA TYR A 285 -0.94 15.23 17.26
C TYR A 285 -0.75 16.50 16.44
N VAL A 286 -0.86 16.42 15.11
CA VAL A 286 -0.80 17.59 14.23
C VAL A 286 -1.95 18.55 14.50
N VAL A 287 -3.19 18.08 14.55
CA VAL A 287 -4.37 18.90 14.87
C VAL A 287 -4.26 19.48 16.28
N LEU A 288 -3.84 18.69 17.25
CA LEU A 288 -3.66 19.13 18.62
C LEU A 288 -2.55 20.17 18.75
N THR A 289 -1.40 19.95 18.11
CA THR A 289 -0.28 20.89 18.10
C THR A 289 -0.66 22.18 17.38
N THR A 290 -1.41 22.08 16.28
CA THR A 290 -1.93 23.26 15.55
C THR A 290 -2.93 24.05 16.38
N LEU A 291 -3.89 23.38 17.04
CA LEU A 291 -4.85 24.04 17.93
C LEU A 291 -4.16 24.72 19.12
N LEU A 292 -3.12 24.08 19.65
CA LEU A 292 -2.33 24.64 20.75
C LEU A 292 -1.46 25.81 20.29
N ALA A 293 -0.86 25.73 19.10
CA ALA A 293 -0.13 26.82 18.50
C ALA A 293 -1.06 28.03 18.23
N LEU A 294 -2.24 27.79 17.63
CA LEU A 294 -3.26 28.83 17.43
C LEU A 294 -3.78 29.40 18.76
N GLY A 295 -3.98 28.57 19.76
CA GLY A 295 -4.36 28.99 21.12
C GLY A 295 -3.27 29.84 21.79
N TYR A 296 -1.99 29.44 21.67
CA TYR A 296 -0.84 30.20 22.16
C TYR A 296 -0.78 31.60 21.49
N LEU A 297 -0.90 31.61 20.16
CA LEU A 297 -0.88 32.84 19.37
C LEU A 297 -2.06 33.77 19.71
N GLY A 298 -3.25 33.20 19.83
CA GLY A 298 -4.44 33.98 20.22
C GLY A 298 -4.29 34.57 21.62
N VAL A 299 -3.74 33.83 22.58
CA VAL A 299 -3.51 34.30 23.94
C VAL A 299 -2.36 35.31 23.98
N SER A 300 -1.23 35.07 23.28
CA SER A 300 -0.09 36.01 23.27
C SER A 300 -0.47 37.34 22.64
N THR A 301 -1.17 37.33 21.47
CA THR A 301 -1.66 38.56 20.84
C THR A 301 -2.71 39.28 21.70
N ALA A 302 -3.62 38.56 22.34
CA ALA A 302 -4.61 39.18 23.21
C ALA A 302 -3.97 39.82 24.46
N VAL A 303 -2.94 39.20 25.01
CA VAL A 303 -2.20 39.72 26.18
C VAL A 303 -1.32 40.89 25.78
N GLU A 304 -0.66 40.86 24.61
CA GLU A 304 0.12 41.98 24.07
C GLU A 304 -0.74 43.23 23.78
N LEU A 305 -1.97 43.04 23.33
CA LEU A 305 -2.94 44.11 23.09
C LEU A 305 -3.39 44.80 24.42
N VAL A 306 -3.46 44.03 25.51
CA VAL A 306 -3.96 44.53 26.81
C VAL A 306 -2.85 45.04 27.72
N ALA A 307 -1.68 44.43 27.69
CA ALA A 307 -0.54 44.79 28.53
C ALA A 307 0.80 44.37 27.86
N PRO A 308 1.43 45.25 27.09
CA PRO A 308 2.77 44.98 26.50
C PRO A 308 3.79 44.82 27.60
N SER A 309 4.13 43.59 27.99
CA SER A 309 5.08 43.30 29.04
C SER A 309 5.78 41.97 28.80
N PRO A 310 7.04 41.82 29.17
CA PRO A 310 7.79 40.56 29.06
C PRO A 310 7.14 39.37 29.79
N TRP A 311 6.31 39.66 30.80
CA TRP A 311 5.53 38.65 31.55
C TRP A 311 4.37 38.06 30.76
N ALA A 312 3.89 38.74 29.72
CA ALA A 312 2.79 38.30 28.87
C ALA A 312 3.15 37.00 28.15
N THR A 313 4.32 36.91 27.56
CA THR A 313 4.84 35.73 26.87
C THR A 313 5.06 34.57 27.84
N ALA A 314 5.55 34.85 29.06
CA ALA A 314 5.74 33.84 30.09
C ALA A 314 4.37 33.23 30.55
N ILE A 315 3.37 34.07 30.74
CA ILE A 315 1.99 33.64 31.13
C ILE A 315 1.35 32.83 30.00
N ALA A 316 1.47 33.29 28.73
CA ALA A 316 0.95 32.57 27.59
C ALA A 316 1.60 31.17 27.46
N THR A 317 2.92 31.09 27.62
CA THR A 317 3.65 29.82 27.62
C THR A 317 3.20 28.89 28.73
N ALA A 318 3.05 29.40 29.95
CA ALA A 318 2.57 28.63 31.10
C ALA A 318 1.15 28.10 30.88
N LEU A 319 0.23 28.92 30.34
CA LEU A 319 -1.13 28.53 30.02
C LEU A 319 -1.19 27.42 28.95
N VAL A 320 -0.38 27.50 27.91
CA VAL A 320 -0.28 26.48 26.87
C VAL A 320 0.23 25.17 27.43
N VAL A 321 1.30 25.21 28.25
CA VAL A 321 1.86 24.00 28.89
C VAL A 321 0.82 23.37 29.84
N LEU A 322 0.06 24.19 30.56
CA LEU A 322 -1.00 23.70 31.46
C LEU A 322 -2.18 23.09 30.68
N ALA A 323 -2.58 23.69 29.56
CA ALA A 323 -3.68 23.22 28.72
C ALA A 323 -3.31 21.97 27.88
N PHE A 324 -2.00 21.76 27.61
CA PHE A 324 -1.54 20.65 26.77
C PHE A 324 -1.95 19.27 27.32
N ARG A 325 -1.72 19.02 28.61
CA ARG A 325 -2.06 17.74 29.23
C ARG A 325 -3.56 17.41 29.15
N PRO A 326 -4.49 18.25 29.64
CA PRO A 326 -5.90 17.93 29.60
C PRO A 326 -6.46 17.81 28.17
N LEU A 327 -6.00 18.68 27.23
CA LEU A 327 -6.43 18.56 25.82
C LEU A 327 -5.94 17.28 25.18
N ARG A 328 -4.69 16.90 25.41
CA ARG A 328 -4.13 15.63 24.94
C ARG A 328 -4.93 14.44 25.49
N ASP A 329 -5.23 14.44 26.79
CA ASP A 329 -5.91 13.33 27.44
C ASP A 329 -7.37 13.21 26.96
N VAL A 330 -8.07 14.34 26.76
CA VAL A 330 -9.43 14.35 26.18
C VAL A 330 -9.41 13.84 24.73
N ALA A 331 -8.48 14.32 23.90
CA ALA A 331 -8.36 13.91 22.51
C ALA A 331 -7.99 12.41 22.41
N GLN A 332 -7.06 11.95 23.23
CA GLN A 332 -6.65 10.55 23.31
C GLN A 332 -7.79 9.66 23.80
N THR A 333 -8.54 10.11 24.80
CA THR A 333 -9.71 9.37 25.32
C THR A 333 -10.86 9.28 24.30
N GLN A 334 -11.09 10.32 23.49
CA GLN A 334 -12.11 10.30 22.44
C GLN A 334 -11.76 9.34 21.31
N ILE A 335 -10.49 9.28 20.92
CA ILE A 335 -9.99 8.34 19.91
C ILE A 335 -10.02 6.91 20.44
N ASP A 336 -9.48 6.69 21.63
CA ASP A 336 -9.48 5.37 22.27
C ASP A 336 -10.92 4.85 22.46
N ARG A 337 -11.88 5.72 22.81
CA ARG A 337 -13.30 5.35 22.89
C ARG A 337 -13.92 4.98 21.56
N ARG A 338 -13.53 5.61 20.46
CA ARG A 338 -14.07 5.30 19.12
C ARG A 338 -13.49 3.99 18.57
N PHE A 339 -12.20 3.72 18.80
CA PHE A 339 -11.52 2.48 18.40
C PHE A 339 -11.73 1.34 19.40
N ALA A 340 -11.84 1.64 20.71
CA ALA A 340 -12.10 0.64 21.73
C ALA A 340 -13.49 -0.01 21.61
N ARG A 341 -14.49 0.69 21.09
CA ARG A 341 -15.84 0.14 20.93
C ARG A 341 -15.90 -1.02 19.94
N SER A 342 -15.24 -0.91 18.77
CA SER A 342 -15.21 -2.00 17.78
C SER A 342 -14.43 -3.20 18.29
N SER A 343 -13.27 -2.97 18.90
CA SER A 343 -12.45 -4.05 19.50
C SER A 343 -13.12 -4.68 20.71
N ALA A 344 -13.83 -3.91 21.56
CA ALA A 344 -14.58 -4.45 22.69
C ALA A 344 -15.77 -5.30 22.24
N ARG A 345 -16.49 -4.86 21.20
CA ARG A 345 -17.59 -5.63 20.59
C ARG A 345 -17.09 -6.93 19.97
N ALA A 346 -16.00 -6.89 19.20
CA ALA A 346 -15.38 -8.07 18.62
C ALA A 346 -14.93 -9.07 19.70
N ARG A 347 -14.30 -8.60 20.80
CA ARG A 347 -13.92 -9.45 21.94
C ARG A 347 -15.13 -10.12 22.57
N ALA A 348 -16.21 -9.37 22.81
CA ALA A 348 -17.42 -9.91 23.42
C ALA A 348 -18.04 -11.00 22.54
N LEU A 349 -18.17 -10.78 21.22
CA LEU A 349 -18.69 -11.74 20.26
C LEU A 349 -17.85 -13.02 20.22
N LEU A 350 -16.52 -12.87 20.14
CA LEU A 350 -15.61 -14.01 20.05
C LEU A 350 -15.54 -14.81 21.35
N ARG A 351 -15.61 -14.18 22.51
CA ARG A 351 -15.69 -14.89 23.81
C ARG A 351 -16.97 -15.70 23.92
N ILE A 352 -18.12 -15.10 23.62
CA ILE A 352 -19.40 -15.82 23.62
C ILE A 352 -19.34 -17.01 22.66
N PHE A 353 -18.82 -16.82 21.46
CA PHE A 353 -18.67 -17.91 20.50
C PHE A 353 -17.73 -19.01 21.00
N THR A 354 -16.59 -18.64 21.58
CA THR A 354 -15.61 -19.61 22.11
C THR A 354 -16.20 -20.41 23.28
N ASP A 355 -17.01 -19.78 24.12
CA ASP A 355 -17.70 -20.45 25.22
C ASP A 355 -18.83 -21.35 24.71
N ASP A 356 -19.60 -20.92 23.70
CA ASP A 356 -20.61 -21.75 23.04
C ASP A 356 -20.00 -22.96 22.33
N LEU A 357 -18.83 -22.76 21.68
CA LEU A 357 -18.06 -23.84 21.05
C LEU A 357 -17.58 -24.88 22.08
N ARG A 358 -17.04 -24.42 23.22
CA ARG A 358 -16.59 -25.30 24.32
C ARG A 358 -17.72 -26.10 24.95
N GLN A 359 -18.91 -25.52 24.98
CA GLN A 359 -20.10 -26.15 25.56
C GLN A 359 -20.91 -26.94 24.52
N GLY A 360 -20.44 -27.03 23.28
CA GLY A 360 -21.11 -27.75 22.19
C GLY A 360 -22.42 -27.12 21.72
N ARG A 361 -22.71 -25.88 22.10
CA ARG A 361 -23.93 -25.17 21.68
C ARG A 361 -23.87 -24.64 20.26
N ARG A 362 -22.65 -24.38 19.77
CA ARG A 362 -22.39 -23.97 18.37
C ARG A 362 -21.25 -24.78 17.78
N GLY A 363 -21.38 -25.10 16.49
CA GLY A 363 -20.32 -25.75 15.74
C GLY A 363 -19.24 -24.77 15.25
N PRO A 364 -18.06 -25.27 14.88
CA PRO A 364 -16.95 -24.46 14.39
C PRO A 364 -17.24 -23.77 13.04
N GLU A 365 -18.24 -24.25 12.28
CA GLU A 365 -18.71 -23.66 11.01
C GLU A 365 -19.29 -22.24 11.22
N GLY A 366 -19.80 -21.92 12.40
CA GLY A 366 -20.30 -20.58 12.77
C GLY A 366 -19.22 -19.52 12.93
N LEU A 367 -17.94 -19.88 12.92
CA LEU A 367 -16.84 -18.91 13.11
C LEU A 367 -16.81 -17.83 12.03
N ARG A 368 -17.11 -18.17 10.77
CA ARG A 368 -17.18 -17.21 9.67
C ARG A 368 -18.18 -16.10 9.96
N ASP A 369 -19.37 -16.43 10.42
CA ASP A 369 -20.45 -15.47 10.65
C ASP A 369 -20.15 -14.56 11.85
N VAL A 370 -19.49 -15.09 12.87
CA VAL A 370 -19.03 -14.29 14.01
C VAL A 370 -17.91 -13.33 13.60
N LEU A 371 -16.99 -13.78 12.74
CA LEU A 371 -15.94 -12.91 12.19
C LEU A 371 -16.56 -11.84 11.27
N ALA A 372 -17.55 -12.18 10.45
CA ALA A 372 -18.27 -11.23 9.61
C ALA A 372 -18.95 -10.12 10.44
N GLN A 373 -19.56 -10.49 11.58
CA GLN A 373 -20.13 -9.54 12.52
C GLN A 373 -19.06 -8.71 13.24
N ALA A 374 -17.93 -9.32 13.61
CA ALA A 374 -16.84 -8.64 14.31
C ALA A 374 -16.14 -7.61 13.40
N PHE A 375 -16.04 -7.89 12.12
CA PHE A 375 -15.45 -7.00 11.11
C PHE A 375 -16.48 -6.08 10.43
N GLU A 376 -17.78 -6.23 10.75
CA GLU A 376 -18.89 -5.52 10.11
C GLU A 376 -18.90 -5.68 8.58
N ASP A 377 -18.50 -6.88 8.10
CA ASP A 377 -18.41 -7.22 6.68
C ASP A 377 -19.14 -8.54 6.41
N SER A 378 -20.31 -8.46 5.79
CA SER A 378 -21.13 -9.62 5.42
C SER A 378 -20.53 -10.46 4.28
N ALA A 379 -19.65 -9.87 3.46
CA ALA A 379 -18.96 -10.52 2.35
C ALA A 379 -17.67 -11.24 2.78
N LEU A 380 -17.36 -11.25 4.07
CA LEU A 380 -16.15 -11.86 4.62
C LEU A 380 -16.06 -13.35 4.26
N GLN A 381 -14.90 -13.74 3.74
CA GLN A 381 -14.57 -15.12 3.43
C GLN A 381 -13.48 -15.62 4.39
N LEU A 382 -13.65 -16.85 4.88
CA LEU A 382 -12.69 -17.55 5.73
C LEU A 382 -12.20 -18.80 5.01
N ALA A 383 -10.88 -18.99 4.92
CA ALA A 383 -10.27 -20.18 4.33
C ALA A 383 -9.17 -20.72 5.26
N PHE A 384 -8.97 -22.03 5.25
CA PHE A 384 -7.90 -22.70 6.01
C PHE A 384 -6.76 -23.18 5.10
N THR A 385 -6.92 -23.05 3.79
CA THR A 385 -5.84 -23.23 2.81
C THR A 385 -5.15 -21.89 2.53
N PRO A 386 -3.85 -21.86 2.18
CA PRO A 386 -3.14 -20.63 1.87
C PRO A 386 -3.84 -19.87 0.73
N GLY A 387 -4.26 -18.64 1.02
CA GLY A 387 -4.78 -17.71 0.01
C GLY A 387 -3.64 -16.88 -0.59
N ASP A 388 -3.80 -16.44 -1.84
CA ASP A 388 -2.85 -15.52 -2.46
C ASP A 388 -3.03 -14.12 -1.87
N PRO A 389 -1.97 -13.53 -1.26
CA PRO A 389 -2.02 -12.15 -0.77
C PRO A 389 -2.33 -11.13 -1.86
N ALA A 390 -2.05 -11.44 -3.14
CA ALA A 390 -2.39 -10.59 -4.28
C ALA A 390 -3.90 -10.47 -4.48
N ASP A 391 -4.67 -11.50 -4.09
CA ASP A 391 -6.13 -11.53 -4.14
C ASP A 391 -6.80 -10.92 -2.90
N GLY A 392 -6.04 -10.23 -2.04
CA GLY A 392 -6.57 -9.56 -0.84
C GLY A 392 -6.75 -10.48 0.38
N TRP A 393 -6.19 -11.69 0.37
CA TRP A 393 -6.21 -12.58 1.52
C TRP A 393 -5.24 -12.11 2.61
N VAL A 394 -5.71 -12.07 3.85
CA VAL A 394 -4.95 -11.69 5.04
C VAL A 394 -4.84 -12.90 5.96
N GLN A 395 -3.63 -13.21 6.39
CA GLN A 395 -3.36 -14.34 7.26
C GLN A 395 -3.82 -14.06 8.70
N LEU A 396 -4.59 -14.98 9.28
CA LEU A 396 -5.00 -14.97 10.68
C LEU A 396 -4.02 -15.81 11.52
N GLY A 397 -3.28 -15.15 12.40
CA GLY A 397 -2.28 -15.81 13.24
C GLY A 397 -1.14 -16.44 12.44
N ARG A 398 -0.44 -17.39 13.03
CA ARG A 398 0.68 -18.11 12.38
C ARG A 398 0.18 -19.25 11.48
N GLY A 399 -0.58 -18.93 10.43
CA GLY A 399 -1.08 -19.94 9.48
C GLY A 399 -2.34 -20.69 9.93
N ARG A 400 -3.08 -20.17 10.93
CA ARG A 400 -4.30 -20.82 11.44
C ARG A 400 -5.52 -20.62 10.56
N GLY A 401 -5.48 -19.66 9.64
CA GLY A 401 -6.53 -19.38 8.68
C GLY A 401 -6.21 -18.15 7.84
N TRP A 402 -7.01 -17.92 6.84
CA TRP A 402 -6.93 -16.79 5.92
C TRP A 402 -8.30 -16.14 5.83
N VAL A 403 -8.33 -14.81 5.86
CA VAL A 403 -9.55 -14.04 5.74
C VAL A 403 -9.44 -13.08 4.56
N ARG A 404 -10.50 -12.98 3.78
CA ARG A 404 -10.66 -11.97 2.75
C ARG A 404 -11.88 -11.14 3.08
N SER A 405 -11.71 -9.82 3.13
CA SER A 405 -12.73 -8.84 3.46
C SER A 405 -12.73 -7.76 2.39
N GLU A 406 -13.90 -7.29 1.98
CA GLU A 406 -14.04 -6.13 1.10
C GLU A 406 -13.78 -4.82 1.86
N ALA A 407 -13.99 -4.82 3.17
CA ALA A 407 -13.66 -3.70 4.04
C ALA A 407 -12.20 -3.78 4.48
N ALA A 408 -11.53 -2.61 4.60
CA ALA A 408 -10.19 -2.55 5.18
C ALA A 408 -10.24 -2.97 6.65
N VAL A 409 -9.64 -4.11 6.98
CA VAL A 409 -9.61 -4.65 8.35
C VAL A 409 -8.56 -3.89 9.17
N PRO A 410 -8.93 -3.16 10.24
CA PRO A 410 -7.95 -2.47 11.09
C PRO A 410 -7.02 -3.48 11.79
N GLY A 411 -5.69 -3.25 11.74
CA GLY A 411 -4.69 -4.17 12.30
C GLY A 411 -4.90 -4.47 13.79
N LEU A 412 -5.37 -3.49 14.57
CA LEU A 412 -5.70 -3.68 15.99
C LEU A 412 -6.88 -4.64 16.21
N LEU A 413 -7.86 -4.59 15.31
CA LEU A 413 -9.02 -5.49 15.34
C LEU A 413 -8.57 -6.90 14.95
N LEU A 414 -7.69 -7.01 13.95
CA LEU A 414 -7.10 -8.27 13.51
C LEU A 414 -6.31 -8.94 14.64
N ASP A 415 -5.42 -8.21 15.34
CA ASP A 415 -4.67 -8.73 16.47
C ASP A 415 -5.59 -9.19 17.61
N THR A 416 -6.63 -8.40 17.89
CA THR A 416 -7.63 -8.75 18.90
C THR A 416 -8.38 -10.02 18.51
N VAL A 417 -8.81 -10.13 17.24
CA VAL A 417 -9.52 -11.29 16.71
C VAL A 417 -8.62 -12.52 16.76
N VAL A 418 -7.37 -12.42 16.30
CA VAL A 418 -6.39 -13.53 16.31
C VAL A 418 -6.16 -14.04 17.72
N HIS A 419 -6.03 -13.13 18.70
CA HIS A 419 -5.78 -13.51 20.09
C HIS A 419 -6.99 -14.18 20.74
N GLU A 420 -8.17 -13.57 20.62
CA GLU A 420 -9.40 -14.05 21.28
C GLU A 420 -10.00 -15.29 20.56
N SER A 421 -9.79 -15.44 19.26
CA SER A 421 -10.30 -16.58 18.47
C SER A 421 -9.28 -17.69 18.24
N ALA A 422 -8.10 -17.65 18.87
CA ALA A 422 -7.01 -18.61 18.62
C ALA A 422 -7.46 -20.06 18.73
N ILE A 423 -8.25 -20.42 19.75
CA ILE A 423 -8.80 -21.75 19.98
C ILE A 423 -9.89 -22.07 18.95
N ALA A 424 -10.79 -21.12 18.67
CA ALA A 424 -11.88 -21.31 17.73
C ALA A 424 -11.36 -21.48 16.30
N LEU A 425 -10.34 -20.73 15.90
CA LEU A 425 -9.65 -20.89 14.62
C LEU A 425 -8.99 -22.25 14.47
N GLU A 426 -8.32 -22.75 15.52
CA GLU A 426 -7.69 -24.06 15.50
C GLU A 426 -8.71 -25.19 15.42
N VAL A 427 -9.79 -25.11 16.19
CA VAL A 427 -10.89 -26.09 16.13
C VAL A 427 -11.56 -26.08 14.77
N ALA A 428 -11.83 -24.90 14.19
CA ALA A 428 -12.44 -24.77 12.87
C ALA A 428 -11.52 -25.31 11.77
N ARG A 429 -10.21 -25.09 11.86
CA ARG A 429 -9.20 -25.65 10.95
C ARG A 429 -9.20 -27.17 10.99
N LEU A 430 -9.12 -27.76 12.21
CA LEU A 430 -9.13 -29.20 12.39
C LEU A 430 -10.45 -29.82 11.91
N HIS A 431 -11.57 -29.15 12.16
CA HIS A 431 -12.86 -29.61 11.67
C HIS A 431 -12.92 -29.62 10.14
N ALA A 432 -12.46 -28.56 9.49
CA ALA A 432 -12.38 -28.50 8.03
C ALA A 432 -11.48 -29.60 7.45
N GLU A 433 -10.34 -29.87 8.10
CA GLU A 433 -9.41 -30.95 7.71
C GLU A 433 -10.06 -32.34 7.83
N VAL A 434 -10.74 -32.61 8.95
CA VAL A 434 -11.47 -33.87 9.18
C VAL A 434 -12.60 -34.06 8.16
N THR A 435 -13.35 -32.98 7.86
CA THR A 435 -14.43 -33.02 6.88
C THR A 435 -13.88 -33.33 5.47
N ALA A 436 -12.82 -32.67 5.06
CA ALA A 436 -12.17 -32.93 3.77
C ALA A 436 -11.62 -34.36 3.67
N GLN A 437 -11.06 -34.91 4.76
CA GLN A 437 -10.62 -36.30 4.80
C GLN A 437 -11.79 -37.30 4.72
N ALA A 438 -12.90 -37.01 5.40
CA ALA A 438 -14.10 -37.82 5.34
C ALA A 438 -14.71 -37.87 3.93
N GLU A 439 -14.78 -36.73 3.25
CA GLU A 439 -15.22 -36.64 1.86
C GLU A 439 -14.29 -37.43 0.92
N PHE A 440 -12.98 -37.29 1.08
CA PHE A 440 -12.01 -38.07 0.29
C PHE A 440 -12.18 -39.58 0.49
N VAL A 441 -12.37 -40.03 1.75
CA VAL A 441 -12.63 -41.46 2.05
C VAL A 441 -13.94 -41.93 1.44
N ALA A 442 -15.00 -41.13 1.53
CA ALA A 442 -16.29 -41.47 0.92
C ALA A 442 -16.19 -41.62 -0.60
N GLU A 443 -15.50 -40.70 -1.28
CA GLU A 443 -15.25 -40.81 -2.72
C GLU A 443 -14.40 -42.04 -3.08
N ALA A 444 -13.36 -42.33 -2.26
CA ALA A 444 -12.53 -43.52 -2.47
C ALA A 444 -13.34 -44.81 -2.32
N GLN A 445 -14.25 -44.88 -1.34
CA GLN A 445 -15.14 -46.02 -1.14
C GLN A 445 -16.06 -46.23 -2.36
N VAL A 446 -16.66 -45.16 -2.92
CA VAL A 446 -17.48 -45.23 -4.12
C VAL A 446 -16.66 -45.75 -5.31
N ARG A 447 -15.44 -45.26 -5.50
CA ARG A 447 -14.54 -45.74 -6.58
C ARG A 447 -14.17 -47.23 -6.42
N ILE A 448 -13.84 -47.66 -5.18
CA ILE A 448 -13.51 -49.07 -4.89
C ILE A 448 -14.73 -49.98 -5.15
N ALA A 449 -15.93 -49.56 -4.71
CA ALA A 449 -17.16 -50.31 -4.97
C ALA A 449 -17.45 -50.44 -6.48
N ALA A 450 -17.34 -49.34 -7.22
CA ALA A 450 -17.53 -49.35 -8.67
C ALA A 450 -16.51 -50.27 -9.37
N ALA A 451 -15.22 -50.17 -9.03
CA ALA A 451 -14.19 -51.05 -9.58
C ALA A 451 -14.46 -52.54 -9.24
N GLY A 452 -14.92 -52.83 -8.00
CA GLY A 452 -15.30 -54.18 -7.58
C GLY A 452 -16.47 -54.74 -8.38
N PHE A 453 -17.49 -53.92 -8.71
CA PHE A 453 -18.60 -54.34 -9.58
C PHE A 453 -18.13 -54.62 -11.00
N GLU A 454 -17.27 -53.82 -11.56
CA GLU A 454 -16.72 -54.03 -12.91
C GLU A 454 -15.88 -55.28 -12.99
N GLU A 455 -15.03 -55.51 -12.00
CA GLU A 455 -14.18 -56.71 -11.91
C GLU A 455 -15.03 -57.96 -11.76
N ARG A 456 -16.05 -57.94 -10.90
CA ARG A 456 -16.98 -59.06 -10.73
C ARG A 456 -17.68 -59.39 -12.05
N ARG A 457 -18.17 -58.40 -12.77
CA ARG A 457 -18.77 -58.60 -14.09
C ARG A 457 -17.78 -59.11 -15.12
N ARG A 458 -16.52 -58.76 -15.02
CA ARG A 458 -15.48 -59.28 -15.90
C ARG A 458 -15.20 -60.74 -15.60
N VAL A 459 -15.02 -61.07 -14.33
CA VAL A 459 -14.78 -62.48 -13.89
C VAL A 459 -16.00 -63.38 -14.26
N GLU A 460 -17.23 -62.91 -14.06
CA GLU A 460 -18.45 -63.63 -14.47
C GLU A 460 -18.48 -63.90 -15.98
N ARG A 461 -18.11 -62.93 -16.81
CA ARG A 461 -18.02 -63.10 -18.26
C ARG A 461 -16.91 -64.07 -18.66
N ASP A 462 -15.71 -63.91 -18.11
CA ASP A 462 -14.56 -64.78 -18.42
C ASP A 462 -14.82 -66.21 -18.00
N LEU A 463 -15.48 -66.44 -16.85
CA LEU A 463 -15.84 -67.75 -16.36
C LEU A 463 -16.92 -68.39 -17.26
N HIS A 464 -17.93 -67.59 -17.66
CA HIS A 464 -18.98 -68.01 -18.56
C HIS A 464 -18.43 -68.41 -19.95
N ASP A 465 -17.59 -67.56 -20.54
CA ASP A 465 -17.00 -67.78 -21.86
C ASP A 465 -16.00 -68.98 -21.81
N GLY A 466 -15.24 -69.08 -20.74
CA GLY A 466 -14.38 -70.23 -20.52
C GLY A 466 -15.13 -71.56 -20.34
N ALA A 467 -16.24 -71.56 -19.60
CA ALA A 467 -17.08 -72.72 -19.42
C ALA A 467 -17.74 -73.16 -20.77
N GLN A 468 -18.31 -72.20 -21.52
CA GLN A 468 -18.90 -72.50 -22.84
C GLN A 468 -17.87 -73.05 -23.81
N GLN A 469 -16.68 -72.50 -23.91
CA GLN A 469 -15.63 -73.02 -24.80
C GLN A 469 -15.23 -74.45 -24.45
N ARG A 470 -15.08 -74.76 -23.14
CA ARG A 470 -14.72 -76.12 -22.67
C ARG A 470 -15.83 -77.12 -23.00
N LEU A 471 -17.10 -76.75 -22.76
CA LEU A 471 -18.24 -77.61 -23.08
C LEU A 471 -18.40 -77.86 -24.62
N LEU A 472 -18.20 -76.81 -25.44
CA LEU A 472 -18.16 -76.94 -26.89
C LEU A 472 -17.01 -77.85 -27.35
N SER A 473 -15.84 -77.71 -26.80
CA SER A 473 -14.66 -78.56 -27.09
C SER A 473 -14.96 -80.03 -26.73
N LEU A 474 -15.55 -80.24 -25.54
CA LEU A 474 -15.93 -81.58 -25.08
C LEU A 474 -17.00 -82.22 -26.01
N GLY A 475 -18.03 -81.48 -26.40
CA GLY A 475 -19.07 -81.95 -27.35
C GLY A 475 -18.49 -82.32 -28.73
N LEU A 476 -17.54 -81.52 -29.23
CA LEU A 476 -16.83 -81.83 -30.47
C LEU A 476 -15.93 -83.07 -30.35
N GLN A 477 -15.26 -83.24 -29.21
CA GLN A 477 -14.50 -84.49 -28.99
C GLN A 477 -15.37 -85.71 -28.93
N LEU A 478 -16.47 -85.65 -28.20
CA LEU A 478 -17.43 -86.76 -28.14
C LEU A 478 -18.03 -87.14 -29.53
N ARG A 479 -18.35 -86.11 -30.34
CA ARG A 479 -18.83 -86.40 -31.74
C ARG A 479 -17.74 -86.97 -32.64
N ARG A 480 -16.46 -86.58 -32.46
CA ARG A 480 -15.34 -87.20 -33.15
C ARG A 480 -15.20 -88.69 -32.74
N LEU A 481 -15.27 -88.97 -31.42
CA LEU A 481 -15.18 -90.28 -30.88
C LEU A 481 -16.30 -91.19 -31.46
N GLN A 482 -17.55 -90.66 -31.49
CA GLN A 482 -18.72 -91.33 -32.06
C GLN A 482 -18.51 -91.73 -33.52
N ARG A 483 -17.91 -90.84 -34.35
CA ARG A 483 -17.64 -91.13 -35.78
C ARG A 483 -16.49 -92.15 -35.96
N SER A 484 -15.61 -92.33 -35.01
CA SER A 484 -14.50 -93.28 -35.07
C SER A 484 -14.81 -94.62 -34.39
N LEU A 485 -16.04 -94.88 -33.91
CA LEU A 485 -16.42 -96.12 -33.26
C LEU A 485 -16.33 -97.27 -34.20
N PRO A 486 -15.61 -98.35 -33.83
CA PRO A 486 -15.63 -99.60 -34.59
C PRO A 486 -17.01 -100.25 -34.49
N VAL A 487 -17.38 -101.15 -35.48
CA VAL A 487 -18.67 -101.76 -35.60
C VAL A 487 -19.10 -102.54 -34.33
N GLN A 488 -18.15 -103.10 -33.58
CA GLN A 488 -18.42 -103.82 -32.35
C GLN A 488 -18.78 -102.94 -31.15
N ALA A 489 -18.52 -101.62 -31.22
CA ALA A 489 -18.80 -100.65 -30.16
C ALA A 489 -20.03 -99.77 -30.43
N ARG A 490 -20.83 -100.04 -31.48
CA ARG A 490 -22.06 -99.30 -31.84
C ARG A 490 -23.14 -99.28 -30.76
N LEU A 491 -23.09 -100.20 -29.81
CA LEU A 491 -23.95 -100.20 -28.62
C LEU A 491 -23.79 -98.97 -27.75
N LEU A 492 -22.66 -98.22 -27.86
CA LEU A 492 -22.39 -96.96 -27.11
C LEU A 492 -22.88 -95.71 -27.81
N GLU A 493 -23.33 -95.81 -29.06
CA GLU A 493 -23.80 -94.70 -29.90
C GLU A 493 -24.96 -93.91 -29.24
N PRO A 494 -26.00 -94.54 -28.67
CA PRO A 494 -27.08 -93.83 -28.00
C PRO A 494 -26.65 -93.10 -26.74
N ALA A 495 -25.71 -93.65 -25.98
CA ALA A 495 -25.15 -93.02 -24.76
C ALA A 495 -24.30 -91.79 -25.09
N LEU A 496 -23.55 -91.84 -26.18
CA LEU A 496 -22.78 -90.72 -26.68
C LEU A 496 -23.69 -89.60 -27.26
N ASP A 497 -24.77 -89.95 -27.99
CA ASP A 497 -25.73 -88.97 -28.41
C ASP A 497 -26.39 -88.26 -27.23
N GLN A 498 -26.82 -89.06 -26.24
CA GLN A 498 -27.39 -88.46 -25.02
C GLN A 498 -26.40 -87.51 -24.29
N ALA A 499 -25.13 -87.86 -24.22
CA ALA A 499 -24.09 -86.99 -23.59
C ALA A 499 -23.84 -85.69 -24.39
N VAL A 500 -23.87 -85.80 -25.74
CA VAL A 500 -23.71 -84.59 -26.59
C VAL A 500 -24.93 -83.67 -26.47
N ASP A 501 -26.14 -84.27 -26.43
CA ASP A 501 -27.41 -83.53 -26.27
C ASP A 501 -27.46 -82.84 -24.87
N GLU A 502 -26.96 -83.50 -23.82
CA GLU A 502 -26.87 -82.93 -22.48
C GLU A 502 -25.92 -81.76 -22.45
N ILE A 503 -24.75 -81.87 -23.08
CA ILE A 503 -23.80 -80.75 -23.24
C ILE A 503 -24.46 -79.59 -24.02
N GLY A 504 -25.19 -79.89 -25.08
CA GLY A 504 -25.95 -78.91 -25.87
C GLY A 504 -27.00 -78.15 -25.04
N ARG A 505 -27.74 -78.88 -24.20
CA ARG A 505 -28.71 -78.30 -23.24
C ARG A 505 -27.98 -77.42 -22.21
N THR A 506 -26.94 -77.89 -21.61
CA THR A 506 -26.16 -77.14 -20.63
C THR A 506 -25.59 -75.85 -21.23
N ILE A 507 -25.14 -75.83 -22.49
CA ILE A 507 -24.65 -74.61 -23.15
C ILE A 507 -25.85 -73.67 -23.42
N ALA A 508 -27.02 -74.16 -23.76
CA ALA A 508 -28.23 -73.35 -23.96
C ALA A 508 -28.67 -72.70 -22.62
N ASP A 509 -28.70 -73.48 -21.55
CA ASP A 509 -29.02 -72.98 -20.19
C ASP A 509 -28.03 -71.94 -19.71
N LEU A 510 -26.75 -72.14 -19.92
CA LEU A 510 -25.72 -71.12 -19.63
C LEU A 510 -25.92 -69.83 -20.44
N ARG A 511 -26.36 -69.93 -21.69
CA ARG A 511 -26.71 -68.77 -22.52
C ARG A 511 -27.93 -68.03 -22.00
N SER A 512 -28.98 -68.74 -21.62
CA SER A 512 -30.18 -68.10 -21.09
C SER A 512 -29.93 -67.40 -19.76
N LEU A 513 -29.13 -67.96 -18.90
CA LEU A 513 -28.68 -67.35 -17.63
C LEU A 513 -27.90 -66.07 -17.91
N ALA A 514 -27.01 -66.03 -18.90
CA ALA A 514 -26.26 -64.88 -19.28
C ALA A 514 -27.08 -63.78 -19.98
N SER A 515 -28.10 -64.11 -20.67
CA SER A 515 -29.03 -63.18 -21.39
C SER A 515 -30.04 -62.54 -20.44
N GLY A 516 -30.16 -63.01 -19.19
CA GLY A 516 -31.21 -62.53 -18.27
C GLY A 516 -32.61 -62.99 -18.57
N ASP A 517 -32.80 -63.85 -19.60
CA ASP A 517 -34.07 -64.54 -19.97
C ASP A 517 -34.16 -65.82 -19.15
N ALA A 518 -34.25 -65.75 -17.84
CA ALA A 518 -34.64 -66.90 -17.03
C ALA A 518 -36.14 -67.11 -17.21
N PRO A 519 -36.65 -68.32 -17.65
CA PRO A 519 -38.04 -68.60 -17.63
C PRO A 519 -38.54 -68.56 -16.19
N ALA A 520 -39.69 -67.87 -16.00
CA ALA A 520 -40.39 -67.70 -14.73
C ALA A 520 -40.82 -69.05 -14.14
#